data_3766831d923a943e44cb874df66fdc13
#
_entry.id   3766831d923a943e44cb874df66fdc13
#
_cell.length_a   1.000
_cell.length_b   1.000
_cell.length_c   1.000
_cell.angle_alpha   90.00
_cell.angle_beta   90.00
_cell.angle_gamma   90.00
#
_symmetry.space_group_name_H-M   'P 1'
#
loop_
_entity.id
_entity.type
_entity.pdbx_description
1 polymer ?
#
loop_
_entity_poly.entity_id
_entity_poly.type
_entity_poly.pdbx_seq_one_letter_code
_entity_poly.pdbx_strand_id
1 'polypeptide(L)'
;EDAVLRLRSNEVEAGLWTFKTIGSSANMMAFDTFMHRHAGHGFIREVNGSWRRLLSRLDVSSRSMFTLIEAESCFAGVYAELVFAADRSYMLASPEPDEATSITLGQASFGMYPMASEQTRLDAHFSGAAPAVVSEEIIGLALDAAACEARELVTSAPDDLDYADEVRMAIEERVALSPDALTGMEASLRFSGPESMATRIFGRLSAWQNWIFNRPNAVGQSGALKLYGSGSRPDFDFKRV
;
A
#
# COMPACT_ATOMS: atom_id res chain seq x y z
N GLU A 1 -13.99 -0.07 -7.51
CA GLU A 1 -13.39 0.79 -8.54
C GLU A 1 -13.94 2.22 -8.42
N ASP A 2 -15.26 2.42 -8.40
CA ASP A 2 -15.88 3.75 -8.30
C ASP A 2 -15.41 4.56 -7.09
N ALA A 3 -15.28 3.93 -5.93
CA ALA A 3 -14.77 4.59 -4.73
C ALA A 3 -13.37 5.16 -4.94
N VAL A 4 -12.46 4.38 -5.52
CA VAL A 4 -11.08 4.83 -5.81
C VAL A 4 -11.08 5.99 -6.80
N LEU A 5 -11.88 5.89 -7.87
CA LEU A 5 -11.99 6.96 -8.87
C LEU A 5 -12.57 8.24 -8.24
N ARG A 6 -13.62 8.11 -7.43
CA ARG A 6 -14.25 9.22 -6.73
C ARG A 6 -13.28 9.90 -5.77
N LEU A 7 -12.59 9.13 -4.94
CA LEU A 7 -11.59 9.66 -4.01
C LEU A 7 -10.46 10.39 -4.74
N ARG A 8 -9.98 9.84 -5.85
CA ARG A 8 -8.91 10.48 -6.64
C ARG A 8 -9.33 11.79 -7.29
N SER A 9 -10.57 11.88 -7.77
CA SER A 9 -11.03 13.00 -8.60
C SER A 9 -11.74 14.09 -7.78
N ASN A 10 -12.41 13.73 -6.69
CA ASN A 10 -13.24 14.65 -5.95
C ASN A 10 -12.70 15.00 -4.55
N GLU A 11 -11.96 14.07 -3.94
CA GLU A 11 -11.42 14.28 -2.59
C GLU A 11 -9.93 14.63 -2.67
N VAL A 12 -9.65 15.76 -3.29
CA VAL A 12 -8.27 16.18 -3.60
C VAL A 12 -7.43 16.47 -2.36
N GLU A 13 -8.07 16.82 -1.24
CA GLU A 13 -7.39 17.10 0.03
C GLU A 13 -7.15 15.83 0.87
N ALA A 14 -7.81 14.70 0.54
CA ALA A 14 -7.57 13.43 1.22
C ALA A 14 -6.18 12.90 0.90
N GLY A 15 -5.25 13.10 1.81
CA GLY A 15 -3.84 12.74 1.62
C GLY A 15 -3.50 11.30 1.99
N LEU A 16 -4.33 10.65 2.80
CA LEU A 16 -4.12 9.29 3.26
C LEU A 16 -5.42 8.49 3.16
N TRP A 17 -5.33 7.28 2.67
CA TRP A 17 -6.40 6.30 2.65
C TRP A 17 -6.09 5.15 3.60
N THR A 18 -7.07 4.74 4.39
CA THR A 18 -6.97 3.53 5.19
C THR A 18 -7.80 2.43 4.56
N PHE A 19 -7.21 1.24 4.45
CA PHE A 19 -7.91 0.04 4.02
C PHE A 19 -8.28 -0.81 5.23
N LYS A 20 -9.56 -1.07 5.38
CA LYS A 20 -10.13 -2.04 6.33
C LYS A 20 -11.01 -3.00 5.56
N THR A 21 -11.06 -4.24 6.01
CA THR A 21 -11.96 -5.25 5.44
C THR A 21 -12.75 -5.90 6.58
N ILE A 22 -13.98 -6.28 6.29
CA ILE A 22 -14.83 -7.04 7.22
C ILE A 22 -15.43 -8.21 6.44
N GLY A 23 -15.31 -9.41 6.95
CA GLY A 23 -15.89 -10.58 6.31
C GLY A 23 -15.22 -11.90 6.66
N SER A 24 -15.30 -12.85 5.74
CA SER A 24 -14.77 -14.20 5.93
C SER A 24 -13.54 -14.44 5.06
N SER A 25 -12.40 -14.67 5.70
CA SER A 25 -11.16 -15.06 5.02
C SER A 25 -11.34 -16.35 4.21
N ALA A 26 -12.15 -17.30 4.72
CA ALA A 26 -12.46 -18.54 4.00
C ALA A 26 -13.21 -18.28 2.67
N ASN A 27 -14.17 -17.35 2.68
CA ASN A 27 -14.88 -16.97 1.46
C ASN A 27 -13.97 -16.27 0.46
N MET A 28 -13.06 -15.42 0.94
CA MET A 28 -12.08 -14.75 0.08
C MET A 28 -11.10 -15.74 -0.54
N MET A 29 -10.64 -16.72 0.21
CA MET A 29 -9.79 -17.80 -0.31
C MET A 29 -10.52 -18.70 -1.31
N ALA A 30 -11.80 -19.01 -1.06
CA ALA A 30 -12.62 -19.75 -2.01
C ALA A 30 -12.81 -18.97 -3.32
N PHE A 31 -13.03 -17.66 -3.23
CA PHE A 31 -13.10 -16.76 -4.39
C PHE A 31 -11.77 -16.75 -5.16
N ASP A 32 -10.65 -16.55 -4.50
CA ASP A 32 -9.31 -16.52 -5.10
C ASP A 32 -9.01 -17.82 -5.85
N THR A 33 -9.24 -18.96 -5.19
CA THR A 33 -9.07 -20.29 -5.79
C THR A 33 -9.97 -20.50 -7.01
N PHE A 34 -11.23 -20.06 -6.92
CA PHE A 34 -12.18 -20.15 -8.05
C PHE A 34 -11.71 -19.31 -9.22
N MET A 35 -11.32 -18.07 -8.99
CA MET A 35 -10.85 -17.13 -10.03
C MET A 35 -9.59 -17.64 -10.72
N HIS A 36 -8.68 -18.23 -9.96
CA HIS A 36 -7.47 -18.85 -10.50
C HIS A 36 -7.80 -20.08 -11.36
N ARG A 37 -8.59 -21.01 -10.81
CA ARG A 37 -8.96 -22.27 -11.50
C ARG A 37 -9.69 -22.03 -12.82
N HIS A 38 -10.50 -20.99 -12.90
CA HIS A 38 -11.33 -20.67 -14.07
C HIS A 38 -10.80 -19.48 -14.89
N ALA A 39 -9.53 -19.12 -14.73
CA ALA A 39 -8.93 -17.95 -15.40
C ALA A 39 -9.08 -17.97 -16.94
N GLY A 40 -9.20 -19.16 -17.56
CA GLY A 40 -9.45 -19.31 -19.00
C GLY A 40 -10.87 -18.95 -19.46
N HIS A 41 -11.85 -18.89 -18.55
CA HIS A 41 -13.24 -18.57 -18.90
C HIS A 41 -13.39 -17.05 -19.19
N GLY A 42 -14.09 -16.68 -20.29
CA GLY A 42 -14.20 -15.31 -20.76
C GLY A 42 -14.67 -14.32 -19.69
N PHE A 43 -15.76 -14.63 -18.97
CA PHE A 43 -16.26 -13.79 -17.89
C PHE A 43 -15.25 -13.64 -16.73
N ILE A 44 -14.58 -14.72 -16.35
CA ILE A 44 -13.58 -14.69 -15.28
C ILE A 44 -12.37 -13.83 -15.68
N ARG A 45 -11.96 -13.89 -16.95
CA ARG A 45 -10.91 -13.00 -17.46
C ARG A 45 -11.27 -11.53 -17.33
N GLU A 46 -12.53 -11.17 -17.59
CA GLU A 46 -13.00 -9.78 -17.41
C GLU A 46 -12.99 -9.36 -15.94
N VAL A 47 -13.41 -10.22 -15.03
CA VAL A 47 -13.36 -9.96 -13.59
C VAL A 47 -11.91 -9.82 -13.13
N ASN A 48 -11.02 -10.71 -13.53
CA ASN A 48 -9.58 -10.62 -13.24
C ASN A 48 -8.95 -9.34 -13.84
N GLY A 49 -9.35 -8.97 -15.06
CA GLY A 49 -8.96 -7.72 -15.68
C GLY A 49 -9.42 -6.49 -14.89
N SER A 50 -10.62 -6.54 -14.31
CA SER A 50 -11.13 -5.46 -13.45
C SER A 50 -10.33 -5.35 -12.16
N TRP A 51 -10.00 -6.46 -11.50
CA TRP A 51 -9.12 -6.45 -10.33
C TRP A 51 -7.74 -5.89 -10.64
N ARG A 52 -7.12 -6.33 -11.74
CA ARG A 52 -5.83 -5.82 -12.18
C ARG A 52 -5.85 -4.31 -12.40
N ARG A 53 -6.88 -3.79 -13.08
CA ARG A 53 -7.05 -2.34 -13.29
C ARG A 53 -7.22 -1.57 -11.99
N LEU A 54 -8.00 -2.12 -11.04
CA LEU A 54 -8.19 -1.50 -9.73
C LEU A 54 -6.88 -1.41 -8.96
N LEU A 55 -6.18 -2.52 -8.83
CA LEU A 55 -4.91 -2.59 -8.10
C LEU A 55 -3.85 -1.68 -8.76
N SER A 56 -3.75 -1.67 -10.09
CA SER A 56 -2.84 -0.77 -10.81
C SER A 56 -3.15 0.71 -10.58
N ARG A 57 -4.43 1.07 -10.34
CA ARG A 57 -4.78 2.44 -9.95
C ARG A 57 -4.32 2.79 -8.55
N LEU A 58 -4.34 1.83 -7.62
CA LEU A 58 -3.77 2.02 -6.28
C LEU A 58 -2.26 2.25 -6.38
N ASP A 59 -1.55 1.43 -7.16
CA ASP A 59 -0.10 1.53 -7.34
C ASP A 59 0.36 2.93 -7.78
N VAL A 60 -0.42 3.60 -8.65
CA VAL A 60 -0.11 4.93 -9.18
C VAL A 60 -0.88 6.07 -8.49
N SER A 61 -1.48 5.82 -7.33
CA SER A 61 -2.14 6.87 -6.56
C SER A 61 -1.15 7.75 -5.83
N SER A 62 -1.38 9.07 -5.85
CA SER A 62 -0.59 10.07 -5.13
C SER A 62 -1.03 10.23 -3.66
N ARG A 63 -1.69 9.23 -3.10
CA ARG A 63 -2.14 9.18 -1.70
C ARG A 63 -1.32 8.16 -0.95
N SER A 64 -1.00 8.48 0.29
CA SER A 64 -0.52 7.46 1.22
C SER A 64 -1.62 6.45 1.48
N MET A 65 -1.25 5.19 1.60
CA MET A 65 -2.18 4.10 1.85
C MET A 65 -1.70 3.28 3.05
N PHE A 66 -2.56 3.15 4.05
CA PHE A 66 -2.31 2.31 5.21
C PHE A 66 -3.34 1.20 5.29
N THR A 67 -2.91 -0.01 5.56
CA THR A 67 -3.79 -1.15 5.82
C THR A 67 -3.87 -1.39 7.32
N LEU A 68 -5.09 -1.44 7.84
CA LEU A 68 -5.38 -1.69 9.24
C LEU A 68 -6.04 -3.06 9.37
N ILE A 69 -5.32 -4.00 9.98
CA ILE A 69 -5.73 -5.39 10.13
C ILE A 69 -6.18 -5.56 11.57
N GLU A 70 -7.50 -5.53 11.76
CA GLU A 70 -8.18 -5.56 13.05
C GLU A 70 -9.04 -6.82 13.15
N ALA A 71 -9.71 -7.02 14.29
CA ALA A 71 -10.69 -8.09 14.44
C ALA A 71 -11.72 -8.08 13.27
N GLU A 72 -12.20 -9.25 12.88
CA GLU A 72 -13.13 -9.45 11.76
C GLU A 72 -12.55 -9.11 10.35
N SER A 73 -11.29 -8.70 10.25
CA SER A 73 -10.65 -8.47 8.97
C SER A 73 -10.55 -9.74 8.12
N CYS A 74 -10.70 -9.59 6.81
CA CYS A 74 -10.60 -10.70 5.86
C CYS A 74 -9.55 -10.43 4.76
N PHE A 75 -8.33 -10.04 5.17
CA PHE A 75 -7.21 -9.87 4.25
C PHE A 75 -6.68 -11.23 3.78
N ALA A 76 -7.43 -11.84 2.85
CA ALA A 76 -7.17 -13.15 2.31
C ALA A 76 -7.32 -13.15 0.78
N GLY A 77 -6.57 -13.98 0.07
CA GLY A 77 -6.61 -14.07 -1.39
C GLY A 77 -6.38 -12.68 -2.03
N VAL A 78 -7.29 -12.26 -2.92
CA VAL A 78 -7.17 -10.95 -3.60
C VAL A 78 -7.17 -9.75 -2.63
N TYR A 79 -7.76 -9.87 -1.42
CA TYR A 79 -7.72 -8.78 -0.45
C TYR A 79 -6.37 -8.68 0.28
N ALA A 80 -5.56 -9.73 0.28
CA ALA A 80 -4.17 -9.64 0.75
C ALA A 80 -3.33 -8.69 -0.14
N GLU A 81 -3.68 -8.53 -1.43
CA GLU A 81 -3.03 -7.56 -2.31
C GLU A 81 -3.14 -6.10 -1.81
N LEU A 82 -4.17 -5.77 -1.02
CA LEU A 82 -4.32 -4.44 -0.43
C LEU A 82 -3.27 -4.19 0.66
N VAL A 83 -2.81 -5.23 1.34
CA VAL A 83 -1.72 -5.13 2.34
C VAL A 83 -0.42 -4.73 1.64
N PHE A 84 -0.11 -5.38 0.50
CA PHE A 84 1.11 -5.12 -0.26
C PHE A 84 1.02 -3.90 -1.19
N ALA A 85 -0.19 -3.43 -1.51
CA ALA A 85 -0.40 -2.17 -2.21
C ALA A 85 -0.26 -0.95 -1.30
N ALA A 86 -0.40 -1.14 0.01
CA ALA A 86 -0.28 -0.07 0.99
C ALA A 86 1.18 0.29 1.28
N ASP A 87 1.40 1.54 1.69
CA ASP A 87 2.73 2.03 2.07
C ASP A 87 3.14 1.57 3.47
N ARG A 88 2.13 1.31 4.33
CA ARG A 88 2.30 0.71 5.66
C ARG A 88 1.11 -0.17 6.01
N SER A 89 1.38 -1.18 6.81
CA SER A 89 0.35 -2.10 7.32
C SER A 89 0.54 -2.31 8.82
N TYR A 90 -0.55 -2.18 9.56
CA TYR A 90 -0.60 -2.35 11.01
C TYR A 90 -1.55 -3.48 11.33
N MET A 91 -1.08 -4.45 12.10
CA MET A 91 -1.84 -5.65 12.45
C MET A 91 -1.98 -5.75 13.96
N LEU A 92 -3.20 -5.77 14.44
CA LEU A 92 -3.47 -5.92 15.87
C LEU A 92 -3.02 -7.30 16.35
N ALA A 93 -2.12 -7.34 17.32
CA ALA A 93 -1.69 -8.55 18.01
C ALA A 93 -2.48 -8.68 19.33
N SER A 94 -3.78 -8.97 19.24
CA SER A 94 -4.61 -9.18 20.43
C SER A 94 -4.33 -10.54 21.06
N PRO A 95 -4.24 -10.62 22.39
CA PRO A 95 -4.18 -11.88 23.11
C PRO A 95 -5.55 -12.61 23.17
N GLU A 96 -6.64 -11.91 22.86
CA GLU A 96 -7.99 -12.45 22.91
C GLU A 96 -8.32 -13.25 21.65
N PRO A 97 -8.73 -14.54 21.78
CA PRO A 97 -9.02 -15.39 20.63
C PRO A 97 -10.11 -14.84 19.70
N ASP A 98 -11.10 -14.13 20.25
CA ASP A 98 -12.21 -13.54 19.48
C ASP A 98 -11.77 -12.31 18.66
N GLU A 99 -10.61 -11.76 18.99
CA GLU A 99 -10.00 -10.64 18.26
C GLU A 99 -8.80 -11.06 17.41
N ALA A 100 -8.59 -12.36 17.24
CA ALA A 100 -7.46 -12.88 16.47
C ALA A 100 -7.49 -12.38 15.02
N THR A 101 -6.39 -11.78 14.61
CA THR A 101 -6.19 -11.27 13.26
C THR A 101 -5.38 -12.26 12.43
N SER A 102 -5.61 -12.27 11.11
CA SER A 102 -4.78 -13.06 10.22
C SER A 102 -4.70 -12.47 8.81
N ILE A 103 -3.60 -12.78 8.13
CA ILE A 103 -3.44 -12.62 6.68
C ILE A 103 -3.34 -14.01 6.07
N THR A 104 -4.05 -14.23 4.95
CA THR A 104 -3.98 -15.51 4.23
C THR A 104 -3.62 -15.24 2.77
N LEU A 105 -2.40 -15.61 2.36
CA LEU A 105 -1.97 -15.44 0.97
C LEU A 105 -2.68 -16.44 0.05
N GLY A 106 -3.02 -15.99 -1.14
CA GLY A 106 -3.64 -16.79 -2.19
C GLY A 106 -2.84 -16.71 -3.49
N GLN A 107 -3.38 -17.26 -4.57
CA GLN A 107 -2.79 -17.18 -5.91
C GLN A 107 -2.66 -15.71 -6.39
N ALA A 108 -3.50 -14.82 -5.88
CA ALA A 108 -3.44 -13.39 -6.15
C ALA A 108 -2.03 -12.84 -5.89
N SER A 109 -1.41 -13.19 -4.76
CA SER A 109 -0.12 -12.64 -4.32
C SER A 109 1.09 -13.20 -5.10
N PHE A 110 0.90 -14.31 -5.84
CA PHE A 110 1.95 -15.00 -6.59
C PHE A 110 1.81 -14.84 -8.12
N GLY A 111 1.43 -13.66 -8.59
CA GLY A 111 1.51 -13.26 -10.00
C GLY A 111 0.19 -13.21 -10.76
N MET A 112 -0.95 -13.43 -10.12
CA MET A 112 -2.26 -13.30 -10.78
C MET A 112 -2.58 -11.86 -11.18
N TYR A 113 -2.14 -10.88 -10.39
CA TYR A 113 -2.39 -9.46 -10.59
C TYR A 113 -1.09 -8.64 -10.55
N PRO A 114 -0.18 -8.78 -11.53
CA PRO A 114 1.10 -8.07 -11.49
C PRO A 114 0.89 -6.55 -11.58
N MET A 115 1.86 -5.83 -11.01
CA MET A 115 2.00 -4.37 -11.17
C MET A 115 2.36 -4.02 -12.63
N ALA A 116 2.34 -2.72 -12.95
CA ALA A 116 2.78 -2.24 -14.26
C ALA A 116 4.27 -2.51 -14.55
N SER A 117 5.07 -2.75 -13.51
CA SER A 117 6.48 -3.18 -13.58
C SER A 117 6.66 -4.68 -13.82
N GLU A 118 5.57 -5.43 -14.00
CA GLU A 118 5.52 -6.89 -14.13
C GLU A 118 5.93 -7.67 -12.85
N GLN A 119 6.26 -6.98 -11.77
CA GLN A 119 6.50 -7.58 -10.46
C GLN A 119 5.17 -7.87 -9.74
N THR A 120 5.20 -8.83 -8.82
CA THR A 120 4.13 -8.96 -7.83
C THR A 120 4.23 -7.84 -6.80
N ARG A 121 3.13 -7.45 -6.16
CA ARG A 121 3.19 -6.48 -5.04
C ARG A 121 3.94 -7.06 -3.86
N LEU A 122 3.85 -8.37 -3.68
CA LEU A 122 4.62 -9.10 -2.68
C LEU A 122 6.13 -8.94 -2.91
N ASP A 123 6.64 -9.13 -4.16
CA ASP A 123 8.06 -8.90 -4.46
C ASP A 123 8.45 -7.43 -4.30
N ALA A 124 7.57 -6.50 -4.71
CA ALA A 124 7.82 -5.08 -4.55
C ALA A 124 7.91 -4.67 -3.08
N HIS A 125 7.09 -5.27 -2.21
CA HIS A 125 7.15 -5.09 -0.75
C HIS A 125 8.53 -5.41 -0.19
N PHE A 126 9.17 -6.46 -0.69
CA PHE A 126 10.54 -6.84 -0.33
C PHE A 126 11.63 -6.17 -1.20
N SER A 127 11.29 -5.10 -1.91
CA SER A 127 12.21 -4.34 -2.74
C SER A 127 12.90 -5.13 -3.85
N GLY A 128 12.26 -6.19 -4.35
CA GLY A 128 12.78 -6.96 -5.49
C GLY A 128 12.28 -8.39 -5.59
N ALA A 129 12.45 -9.19 -4.56
CA ALA A 129 11.98 -10.56 -4.52
C ALA A 129 11.63 -10.95 -3.08
N ALA A 130 10.51 -11.61 -2.90
CA ALA A 130 10.12 -12.14 -1.60
C ALA A 130 11.14 -13.20 -1.12
N PRO A 131 11.45 -13.24 0.19
CA PRO A 131 12.34 -14.26 0.73
C PRO A 131 11.73 -15.66 0.62
N ALA A 132 12.58 -16.71 0.61
CA ALA A 132 12.13 -18.08 0.44
C ALA A 132 11.08 -18.55 1.46
N VAL A 133 11.06 -17.94 2.66
CA VAL A 133 10.04 -18.23 3.69
C VAL A 133 8.66 -17.68 3.32
N VAL A 134 8.57 -16.85 2.28
CA VAL A 134 7.35 -16.30 1.72
C VAL A 134 7.22 -16.81 0.28
N SER A 135 6.83 -18.07 0.13
CA SER A 135 6.69 -18.77 -1.14
C SER A 135 5.26 -19.31 -1.32
N GLU A 136 4.97 -19.89 -2.45
CA GLU A 136 3.66 -20.53 -2.71
C GLU A 136 3.31 -21.63 -1.71
N GLU A 137 4.27 -22.15 -0.95
CA GLU A 137 4.03 -23.18 0.09
C GLU A 137 3.17 -22.67 1.25
N ILE A 138 3.10 -21.35 1.46
CA ILE A 138 2.27 -20.74 2.51
C ILE A 138 0.87 -20.34 2.03
N ILE A 139 0.52 -20.62 0.77
CA ILE A 139 -0.82 -20.36 0.25
C ILE A 139 -1.86 -21.10 1.11
N GLY A 140 -2.86 -20.36 1.56
CA GLY A 140 -3.95 -20.89 2.38
C GLY A 140 -3.64 -21.03 3.87
N LEU A 141 -2.41 -20.75 4.31
CA LEU A 141 -2.10 -20.69 5.73
C LEU A 141 -2.57 -19.35 6.31
N ALA A 142 -3.35 -19.42 7.39
CA ALA A 142 -3.70 -18.24 8.17
C ALA A 142 -2.48 -17.83 9.01
N LEU A 143 -1.87 -16.70 8.66
CA LEU A 143 -0.70 -16.16 9.36
C LEU A 143 -1.19 -15.15 10.39
N ASP A 144 -0.97 -15.42 11.66
CA ASP A 144 -1.26 -14.50 12.76
C ASP A 144 -0.26 -13.33 12.81
N ALA A 145 -0.45 -12.42 13.75
CA ALA A 145 0.38 -11.23 13.90
C ALA A 145 1.86 -11.59 14.08
N ALA A 146 2.19 -12.56 14.93
CA ALA A 146 3.57 -12.98 15.16
C ALA A 146 4.19 -13.64 13.92
N ALA A 147 3.43 -14.45 13.18
CA ALA A 147 3.89 -15.07 11.96
C ALA A 147 4.07 -14.06 10.82
N CYS A 148 3.23 -13.01 10.75
CA CYS A 148 3.36 -11.93 9.78
C CYS A 148 4.57 -11.05 10.09
N GLU A 149 4.79 -10.68 11.35
CA GLU A 149 5.94 -9.89 11.78
C GLU A 149 7.25 -10.64 11.53
N ALA A 150 7.33 -11.92 11.93
CA ALA A 150 8.52 -12.74 11.71
C ALA A 150 8.89 -12.94 10.22
N ARG A 151 7.92 -12.73 9.32
CA ARG A 151 8.10 -12.79 7.86
C ARG A 151 8.17 -11.42 7.19
N GLU A 152 8.16 -10.35 7.98
CA GLU A 152 8.16 -8.97 7.48
C GLU A 152 7.01 -8.66 6.50
N LEU A 153 5.86 -9.33 6.65
CA LEU A 153 4.67 -9.12 5.82
C LEU A 153 3.87 -7.87 6.21
N VAL A 154 4.10 -7.37 7.42
CA VAL A 154 3.47 -6.15 7.94
C VAL A 154 4.51 -5.20 8.47
N THR A 155 4.18 -3.90 8.49
CA THR A 155 5.09 -2.85 8.99
C THR A 155 5.27 -2.97 10.50
N SER A 156 4.17 -3.26 11.23
CA SER A 156 4.17 -3.39 12.68
C SER A 156 2.98 -4.25 13.12
N ALA A 157 3.16 -4.96 14.24
CA ALA A 157 2.12 -5.77 14.87
C ALA A 157 2.03 -5.46 16.37
N PRO A 158 1.58 -4.24 16.75
CA PRO A 158 1.45 -3.84 18.14
C PRO A 158 0.34 -4.61 18.85
N ASP A 159 0.46 -4.72 20.17
CA ASP A 159 -0.58 -5.28 21.02
C ASP A 159 -1.81 -4.36 21.13
N ASP A 160 -2.83 -4.82 21.83
CA ASP A 160 -4.10 -4.13 22.01
C ASP A 160 -3.97 -2.79 22.79
N LEU A 161 -2.94 -2.64 23.62
CA LEU A 161 -2.69 -1.41 24.37
C LEU A 161 -2.08 -0.32 23.49
N ASP A 162 -1.17 -0.69 22.61
CA ASP A 162 -0.36 0.25 21.81
C ASP A 162 -0.92 0.47 20.39
N TYR A 163 -1.74 -0.43 19.86
CA TYR A 163 -2.21 -0.40 18.46
C TYR A 163 -2.85 0.92 18.06
N ALA A 164 -3.82 1.39 18.86
CA ALA A 164 -4.57 2.60 18.52
C ALA A 164 -3.67 3.86 18.49
N ASP A 165 -2.74 3.96 19.44
CA ASP A 165 -1.83 5.09 19.54
C ASP A 165 -0.76 5.04 18.44
N GLU A 166 -0.21 3.88 18.12
CA GLU A 166 0.76 3.73 17.04
C GLU A 166 0.15 4.08 15.67
N VAL A 167 -1.03 3.57 15.37
CA VAL A 167 -1.77 3.92 14.14
C VAL A 167 -2.06 5.41 14.07
N ARG A 168 -2.55 6.02 15.17
CA ARG A 168 -2.85 7.45 15.24
C ARG A 168 -1.59 8.28 14.97
N MET A 169 -0.50 7.99 15.67
CA MET A 169 0.77 8.71 15.49
C MET A 169 1.30 8.58 14.05
N ALA A 170 1.25 7.39 13.47
CA ALA A 170 1.68 7.16 12.09
C ALA A 170 0.85 7.96 11.07
N ILE A 171 -0.46 8.07 11.29
CA ILE A 171 -1.35 8.88 10.46
C ILE A 171 -1.00 10.36 10.61
N GLU A 172 -0.88 10.87 11.85
CA GLU A 172 -0.56 12.27 12.14
C GLU A 172 0.78 12.69 11.52
N GLU A 173 1.82 11.88 11.68
CA GLU A 173 3.12 12.10 11.05
C GLU A 173 3.01 12.17 9.52
N ARG A 174 2.29 11.22 8.92
CA ARG A 174 2.17 11.12 7.47
C ARG A 174 1.41 12.32 6.89
N VAL A 175 0.30 12.73 7.49
CA VAL A 175 -0.50 13.85 6.97
C VAL A 175 0.15 15.21 7.24
N ALA A 176 1.11 15.31 8.15
CA ALA A 176 1.85 16.54 8.42
C ALA A 176 2.91 16.88 7.33
N LEU A 177 3.25 15.92 6.48
CA LEU A 177 4.26 16.09 5.43
C LEU A 177 3.68 16.80 4.19
N SER A 178 4.55 17.48 3.45
CA SER A 178 4.17 18.10 2.17
C SER A 178 3.54 17.09 1.22
N PRO A 179 2.32 17.35 0.70
CA PRO A 179 1.65 16.47 -0.25
C PRO A 179 2.47 16.21 -1.51
N ASP A 180 3.19 17.23 -1.98
CA ASP A 180 4.03 17.10 -3.16
C ASP A 180 5.23 16.19 -2.89
N ALA A 181 5.88 16.33 -1.73
CA ALA A 181 6.99 15.45 -1.35
C ALA A 181 6.54 14.00 -1.17
N LEU A 182 5.37 13.77 -0.57
CA LEU A 182 4.79 12.44 -0.42
C LEU A 182 4.51 11.77 -1.77
N THR A 183 3.96 12.51 -2.73
CA THR A 183 3.68 11.98 -4.08
C THR A 183 4.96 11.42 -4.72
N GLY A 184 6.06 12.16 -4.66
CA GLY A 184 7.35 11.70 -5.20
C GLY A 184 7.97 10.55 -4.41
N MET A 185 7.91 10.60 -3.09
CA MET A 185 8.45 9.56 -2.21
C MET A 185 7.74 8.23 -2.43
N GLU A 186 6.41 8.21 -2.38
CA GLU A 186 5.61 7.00 -2.51
C GLU A 186 5.75 6.35 -3.88
N ALA A 187 5.74 7.14 -4.96
CA ALA A 187 6.01 6.63 -6.29
C ALA A 187 7.41 5.99 -6.39
N SER A 188 8.41 6.56 -5.71
CA SER A 188 9.76 6.01 -5.69
C SER A 188 9.87 4.71 -4.89
N LEU A 189 9.10 4.57 -3.81
CA LEU A 189 9.12 3.37 -2.96
C LEU A 189 8.29 2.22 -3.56
N ARG A 190 7.08 2.51 -4.07
CA ARG A 190 6.19 1.49 -4.64
C ARG A 190 6.74 0.81 -5.89
N PHE A 191 7.51 1.52 -6.69
CA PHE A 191 8.14 0.99 -7.90
C PHE A 191 9.62 0.68 -7.67
N SER A 192 9.92 0.00 -6.57
CA SER A 192 11.25 -0.56 -6.34
C SER A 192 11.57 -1.64 -7.37
N GLY A 193 12.81 -1.75 -7.79
CA GLY A 193 13.23 -2.76 -8.76
C GLY A 193 14.69 -2.63 -9.14
N PRO A 194 15.20 -3.52 -9.97
CA PRO A 194 16.57 -3.47 -10.44
C PRO A 194 16.77 -2.29 -11.37
N GLU A 195 17.31 -1.20 -10.85
CA GLU A 195 17.68 -0.01 -11.61
C GLU A 195 19.17 0.24 -11.55
N SER A 196 19.75 0.69 -12.67
CA SER A 196 21.12 1.19 -12.66
C SER A 196 21.20 2.53 -11.92
N MET A 197 22.40 2.93 -11.46
CA MET A 197 22.62 4.24 -10.88
C MET A 197 22.21 5.35 -11.86
N ALA A 198 22.51 5.17 -13.15
CA ALA A 198 22.16 6.14 -14.16
C ALA A 198 20.64 6.34 -14.30
N THR A 199 19.85 5.26 -14.31
CA THR A 199 18.38 5.35 -14.39
C THR A 199 17.77 5.94 -13.12
N ARG A 200 18.32 5.64 -11.96
CA ARG A 200 17.88 6.26 -10.70
C ARG A 200 18.10 7.77 -10.68
N ILE A 201 19.26 8.24 -11.13
CA ILE A 201 19.60 9.66 -11.14
C ILE A 201 18.83 10.38 -12.26
N PHE A 202 18.98 9.94 -13.50
CA PHE A 202 18.49 10.70 -14.66
C PHE A 202 17.04 10.43 -15.01
N GLY A 203 16.52 9.25 -14.73
CA GLY A 203 15.12 8.92 -14.95
C GLY A 203 14.23 9.30 -13.77
N ARG A 204 14.64 8.99 -12.55
CA ARG A 204 13.79 9.12 -11.37
C ARG A 204 14.05 10.40 -10.58
N LEU A 205 15.24 10.57 -10.01
CA LEU A 205 15.54 11.72 -9.15
C LEU A 205 15.44 13.03 -9.90
N SER A 206 16.00 13.10 -11.12
CA SER A 206 15.92 14.32 -11.93
C SER A 206 14.48 14.67 -12.31
N ALA A 207 13.64 13.69 -12.63
CA ALA A 207 12.23 13.93 -12.93
C ALA A 207 11.50 14.50 -11.71
N TRP A 208 11.65 13.89 -10.52
CA TRP A 208 11.04 14.37 -9.29
C TRP A 208 11.60 15.71 -8.83
N GLN A 209 12.89 15.94 -8.98
CA GLN A 209 13.51 17.23 -8.67
C GLN A 209 12.95 18.34 -9.56
N ASN A 210 12.87 18.12 -10.88
CA ASN A 210 12.30 19.09 -11.81
C ASN A 210 10.83 19.38 -11.51
N TRP A 211 10.07 18.36 -11.10
CA TRP A 211 8.67 18.53 -10.73
C TRP A 211 8.52 19.31 -9.43
N ILE A 212 9.27 18.98 -8.35
CA ILE A 212 9.12 19.62 -7.02
C ILE A 212 9.49 21.11 -7.07
N PHE A 213 10.50 21.50 -7.86
CA PHE A 213 10.89 22.91 -8.01
C PHE A 213 9.86 23.77 -8.77
N ASN A 214 8.81 23.20 -9.30
CA ASN A 214 7.66 23.92 -9.85
C ASN A 214 6.45 23.92 -8.91
N ARG A 215 6.55 23.33 -7.72
CA ARG A 215 5.42 23.20 -6.79
C ARG A 215 5.39 24.32 -5.76
N PRO A 216 4.21 24.98 -5.55
CA PRO A 216 4.08 26.05 -4.55
C PRO A 216 4.47 25.63 -3.14
N ASN A 217 4.17 24.39 -2.74
CA ASN A 217 4.54 23.84 -1.42
C ASN A 217 6.06 23.75 -1.19
N ALA A 218 6.84 23.71 -2.26
CA ALA A 218 8.31 23.73 -2.17
C ALA A 218 8.87 25.14 -2.30
N VAL A 219 8.53 25.88 -3.36
CA VAL A 219 9.20 27.14 -3.76
C VAL A 219 8.35 28.38 -3.58
N GLY A 220 7.07 28.26 -3.27
CA GLY A 220 6.17 29.39 -2.97
C GLY A 220 6.60 30.16 -1.71
N GLN A 221 5.95 31.30 -1.42
CA GLN A 221 6.28 32.15 -0.28
C GLN A 221 6.24 31.40 1.07
N SER A 222 5.27 30.52 1.24
CA SER A 222 5.11 29.65 2.44
C SER A 222 5.73 28.26 2.24
N GLY A 223 6.42 28.03 1.13
CA GLY A 223 6.97 26.72 0.76
C GLY A 223 8.20 26.32 1.57
N ALA A 224 8.42 25.04 1.72
CA ALA A 224 9.46 24.48 2.58
C ALA A 224 10.87 24.94 2.21
N LEU A 225 11.21 25.03 0.92
CA LEU A 225 12.54 25.48 0.48
C LEU A 225 12.74 26.97 0.69
N LYS A 226 11.67 27.77 0.55
CA LYS A 226 11.74 29.22 0.76
C LYS A 226 11.96 29.57 2.22
N LEU A 227 11.34 28.84 3.11
CA LEU A 227 11.43 29.06 4.57
C LEU A 227 12.58 28.33 5.22
N TYR A 228 13.33 27.50 4.47
CA TYR A 228 14.45 26.75 5.02
C TYR A 228 15.48 27.70 5.69
N GLY A 229 15.82 27.41 6.94
CA GLY A 229 16.76 28.20 7.72
C GLY A 229 16.18 29.48 8.36
N SER A 230 14.91 29.84 8.10
CA SER A 230 14.26 31.01 8.70
C SER A 230 13.70 30.79 10.10
N GLY A 231 13.61 29.54 10.57
CA GLY A 231 12.93 29.16 11.80
C GLY A 231 11.40 29.13 11.71
N SER A 232 10.84 29.51 10.56
CA SER A 232 9.39 29.46 10.30
C SER A 232 8.98 28.10 9.79
N ARG A 233 7.76 27.66 10.14
CA ARG A 233 7.17 26.42 9.58
C ARG A 233 6.53 26.71 8.23
N PRO A 234 6.67 25.80 7.25
CA PRO A 234 5.95 25.92 5.98
C PRO A 234 4.45 25.75 6.20
N ASP A 235 3.68 26.39 5.34
CA ASP A 235 2.23 26.23 5.25
C ASP A 235 1.90 25.61 3.88
N PHE A 236 1.30 24.43 3.90
CA PHE A 236 1.09 23.63 2.71
C PHE A 236 -0.35 23.71 2.21
N ASP A 237 -0.52 23.88 0.90
CA ASP A 237 -1.77 23.53 0.22
C ASP A 237 -1.84 22.01 0.11
N PHE A 238 -2.80 21.40 0.80
CA PHE A 238 -2.96 19.94 0.87
C PHE A 238 -3.65 19.33 -0.37
N LYS A 239 -4.04 20.13 -1.33
CA LYS A 239 -4.63 19.61 -2.57
C LYS A 239 -3.61 18.80 -3.38
N ARG A 240 -4.03 17.58 -3.73
CA ARG A 240 -3.26 16.71 -4.63
C ARG A 240 -3.52 17.10 -6.08
N VAL A 241 -2.50 16.94 -6.90
CA VAL A 241 -2.54 17.19 -8.33
C VAL A 241 -2.76 15.89 -9.08
#